data_9c03a9a48cef55d9fcd1749887fd41d9
#
_entry.id   9c03a9a48cef55d9fcd1749887fd41d9
#
_cell.length_a   1.000
_cell.length_b   1.000
_cell.length_c   1.000
_cell.angle_alpha   90.00
_cell.angle_beta   90.00
_cell.angle_gamma   90.00
#
_symmetry.space_group_name_H-M   'P 1'
#
loop_
_entity.id
_entity.type
_entity.pdbx_description
1 polymer ?
#
loop_
_entity_poly.entity_id
_entity_poly.type
_entity_poly.pdbx_seq_one_letter_code
_entity_poly.pdbx_strand_id
1 'polypeptide(L)'
;VAVDVLPADLATSAELSALETRLRHDSRIGILINNADMAQSGGFLDQSAEAIERLITLNTMALTRLAAAIAPRLGQSSTGAIVNIGSVVGFAPEFGMSIYGATKAFVLFLSQGLAQELSPKGVYVQAVLPASTRPEIWQRAGIDINSLPEVMDVGELVDAALLGFDRRELVAIPPLHVAARYQSQP
;
A
#
# COMPACT_ATOMS: atom_id res chain seq x y z
N VAL A 1 22.83 6.39 6.39
CA VAL A 1 21.53 6.93 6.81
C VAL A 1 21.26 6.46 8.22
N ALA A 2 20.85 7.35 9.14
CA ALA A 2 20.39 6.95 10.47
C ALA A 2 18.97 6.36 10.37
N VAL A 3 18.76 5.23 11.04
CA VAL A 3 17.44 4.55 11.09
C VAL A 3 16.99 4.51 12.55
N ASP A 4 15.73 4.91 12.77
CA ASP A 4 15.06 4.85 14.08
C ASP A 4 13.95 3.80 13.99
N VAL A 5 14.10 2.68 14.68
CA VAL A 5 13.15 1.56 14.63
C VAL A 5 12.14 1.69 15.77
N LEU A 6 10.86 1.73 15.41
CA LEU A 6 9.72 1.78 16.34
C LEU A 6 8.84 0.55 16.11
N PRO A 7 9.02 -0.53 16.86
CA PRO A 7 8.16 -1.71 16.77
C PRO A 7 6.73 -1.34 17.20
N ALA A 8 5.74 -1.68 16.36
CA ALA A 8 4.33 -1.47 16.65
C ALA A 8 3.44 -2.46 15.88
N ASP A 9 2.43 -3.03 16.54
CA ASP A 9 1.34 -3.75 15.88
C ASP A 9 0.26 -2.74 15.47
N LEU A 10 0.21 -2.40 14.18
CA LEU A 10 -0.74 -1.43 13.63
C LEU A 10 -2.20 -1.91 13.68
N ALA A 11 -2.45 -3.18 13.96
CA ALA A 11 -3.79 -3.68 14.20
C ALA A 11 -4.27 -3.39 15.64
N THR A 12 -3.39 -2.92 16.53
CA THR A 12 -3.77 -2.51 17.88
C THR A 12 -3.97 -1.00 17.98
N SER A 13 -5.09 -0.58 18.58
CA SER A 13 -5.46 0.84 18.64
C SER A 13 -4.45 1.69 19.43
N ALA A 14 -3.88 1.14 20.49
CA ALA A 14 -2.95 1.88 21.36
C ALA A 14 -1.63 2.18 20.65
N GLU A 15 -1.03 1.16 19.99
CA GLU A 15 0.25 1.32 19.29
C GLU A 15 0.09 2.20 18.05
N LEU A 16 -1.01 2.03 17.31
CA LEU A 16 -1.34 2.89 16.20
C LEU A 16 -1.48 4.36 16.63
N SER A 17 -2.16 4.63 17.76
CA SER A 17 -2.32 5.99 18.29
C SER A 17 -1.00 6.64 18.71
N ALA A 18 -0.04 5.85 19.19
CA ALA A 18 1.30 6.36 19.49
C ALA A 18 2.02 6.85 18.23
N LEU A 19 1.95 6.07 17.13
CA LEU A 19 2.51 6.48 15.84
C LEU A 19 1.79 7.70 15.23
N GLU A 20 0.47 7.77 15.33
CA GLU A 20 -0.28 8.96 14.91
C GLU A 20 0.20 10.21 15.63
N THR A 21 0.42 10.10 16.93
CA THR A 21 0.92 11.21 17.75
C THR A 21 2.30 11.68 17.26
N ARG A 22 3.19 10.73 16.95
CA ARG A 22 4.49 11.05 16.36
C ARG A 22 4.36 11.74 15.00
N LEU A 23 3.52 11.21 14.10
CA LEU A 23 3.29 11.79 12.77
C LEU A 23 2.75 13.22 12.83
N ARG A 24 1.91 13.52 13.83
CA ARG A 24 1.36 14.88 14.02
C ARG A 24 2.43 15.88 14.48
N HIS A 25 3.40 15.46 15.29
CA HIS A 25 4.28 16.40 16.01
C HIS A 25 5.74 16.40 15.53
N ASP A 26 6.24 15.32 14.91
CA ASP A 26 7.62 15.27 14.42
C ASP A 26 7.74 15.91 13.02
N SER A 27 8.17 17.18 13.00
CA SER A 27 8.31 17.95 11.74
C SER A 27 9.37 17.42 10.79
N ARG A 28 10.25 16.53 11.23
CA ARG A 28 11.29 15.91 10.39
C ARG A 28 10.71 14.88 9.42
N ILE A 29 9.51 14.36 9.69
CA ILE A 29 8.86 13.35 8.85
C ILE A 29 8.16 14.06 7.69
N GLY A 30 8.78 14.09 6.51
CA GLY A 30 8.25 14.69 5.28
C GLY A 30 7.52 13.70 4.36
N ILE A 31 7.75 12.39 4.54
CA ILE A 31 7.16 11.34 3.71
C ILE A 31 6.60 10.25 4.60
N LEU A 32 5.36 9.82 4.31
CA LEU A 32 4.76 8.62 4.88
C LEU A 32 4.68 7.54 3.80
N ILE A 33 5.23 6.36 4.07
CA ILE A 33 5.06 5.18 3.22
C ILE A 33 4.24 4.14 3.98
N ASN A 34 2.98 3.98 3.62
CA ASN A 34 2.10 2.94 4.15
C ASN A 34 2.38 1.63 3.41
N ASN A 35 3.27 0.83 3.97
CA ASN A 35 3.70 -0.45 3.40
C ASN A 35 3.20 -1.67 4.18
N ALA A 36 2.89 -1.50 5.47
CA ALA A 36 2.42 -2.60 6.31
C ALA A 36 1.13 -3.22 5.73
N ASP A 37 1.14 -4.52 5.54
CA ASP A 37 0.10 -5.27 4.86
C ASP A 37 0.05 -6.71 5.35
N MET A 38 -1.10 -7.32 5.21
CA MET A 38 -1.26 -8.76 5.35
C MET A 38 -2.18 -9.31 4.27
N ALA A 39 -1.89 -10.53 3.83
CA ALA A 39 -2.74 -11.32 2.96
C ALA A 39 -3.20 -12.57 3.71
N GLN A 40 -4.32 -13.14 3.27
CA GLN A 40 -4.83 -14.42 3.76
C GLN A 40 -5.07 -15.34 2.58
N SER A 41 -4.72 -16.60 2.77
CA SER A 41 -5.06 -17.70 1.86
C SER A 41 -6.45 -18.26 2.17
N GLY A 42 -7.03 -18.97 1.22
CA GLY A 42 -8.34 -19.60 1.35
C GLY A 42 -9.48 -18.75 0.81
N GLY A 43 -10.61 -19.42 0.58
CA GLY A 43 -11.83 -18.77 0.10
C GLY A 43 -12.53 -17.95 1.19
N PHE A 44 -13.51 -17.16 0.78
CA PHE A 44 -14.29 -16.33 1.72
C PHE A 44 -14.95 -17.15 2.84
N LEU A 45 -15.41 -18.35 2.53
CA LEU A 45 -16.10 -19.21 3.50
C LEU A 45 -15.17 -19.86 4.53
N ASP A 46 -13.85 -19.86 4.26
CA ASP A 46 -12.84 -20.48 5.14
C ASP A 46 -12.26 -19.48 6.14
N GLN A 47 -12.65 -18.22 6.08
CA GLN A 47 -12.10 -17.14 6.89
C GLN A 47 -12.89 -16.97 8.19
N SER A 48 -12.19 -16.86 9.33
CA SER A 48 -12.84 -16.48 10.57
C SER A 48 -13.14 -14.96 10.61
N ALA A 49 -14.14 -14.57 11.40
CA ALA A 49 -14.49 -13.17 11.58
C ALA A 49 -13.31 -12.34 12.12
N GLU A 50 -12.55 -12.89 13.05
CA GLU A 50 -11.38 -12.24 13.66
C GLU A 50 -10.26 -12.05 12.64
N ALA A 51 -10.05 -13.03 11.75
CA ALA A 51 -9.06 -12.93 10.69
C ALA A 51 -9.44 -11.86 9.66
N ILE A 52 -10.73 -11.78 9.30
CA ILE A 52 -11.29 -10.75 8.43
C ILE A 52 -11.11 -9.35 9.07
N GLU A 53 -11.50 -9.21 10.34
CA GLU A 53 -11.39 -7.95 11.06
C GLU A 53 -9.94 -7.46 11.12
N ARG A 54 -8.99 -8.35 11.47
CA ARG A 54 -7.57 -8.02 11.54
C ARG A 54 -7.02 -7.57 10.18
N LEU A 55 -7.39 -8.27 9.10
CA LEU A 55 -6.97 -7.92 7.74
C LEU A 55 -7.50 -6.54 7.34
N ILE A 56 -8.78 -6.29 7.53
CA ILE A 56 -9.39 -4.99 7.22
C ILE A 56 -8.75 -3.89 8.07
N THR A 57 -8.57 -4.13 9.37
CA THR A 57 -7.98 -3.16 10.29
C THR A 57 -6.57 -2.78 9.86
N LEU A 58 -5.71 -3.74 9.54
CA LEU A 58 -4.34 -3.43 9.12
C LEU A 58 -4.31 -2.77 7.75
N ASN A 59 -4.99 -3.36 6.75
CA ASN A 59 -4.84 -2.94 5.35
C ASN A 59 -5.61 -1.67 5.00
N THR A 60 -6.61 -1.29 5.80
CA THR A 60 -7.43 -0.09 5.52
C THR A 60 -7.42 0.92 6.65
N MET A 61 -7.82 0.52 7.86
CA MET A 61 -7.98 1.44 8.98
C MET A 61 -6.64 2.06 9.42
N ALA A 62 -5.60 1.25 9.60
CA ALA A 62 -4.29 1.72 10.01
C ALA A 62 -3.71 2.72 9.00
N LEU A 63 -3.70 2.35 7.73
CA LEU A 63 -3.24 3.20 6.63
C LEU A 63 -3.99 4.55 6.60
N THR A 64 -5.32 4.52 6.69
CA THR A 64 -6.16 5.73 6.68
C THR A 64 -5.86 6.64 7.88
N ARG A 65 -5.74 6.07 9.08
CA ARG A 65 -5.46 6.82 10.29
C ARG A 65 -4.07 7.47 10.26
N LEU A 66 -3.05 6.77 9.78
CA LEU A 66 -1.70 7.33 9.64
C LEU A 66 -1.66 8.45 8.60
N ALA A 67 -2.35 8.28 7.45
CA ALA A 67 -2.48 9.33 6.46
C ALA A 67 -3.21 10.56 7.04
N ALA A 68 -4.32 10.36 7.75
CA ALA A 68 -5.07 11.44 8.40
C ALA A 68 -4.25 12.16 9.50
N ALA A 69 -3.36 11.45 10.18
CA ALA A 69 -2.50 12.03 11.20
C ALA A 69 -1.44 12.98 10.64
N ILE A 70 -0.85 12.66 9.49
CA ILE A 70 0.25 13.45 8.89
C ILE A 70 -0.25 14.53 7.93
N ALA A 71 -1.33 14.29 7.19
CA ALA A 71 -1.80 15.14 6.10
C ALA A 71 -2.01 16.63 6.49
N PRO A 72 -2.57 16.98 7.67
CA PRO A 72 -2.74 18.37 8.06
C PRO A 72 -1.40 19.13 8.14
N ARG A 73 -0.37 18.50 8.69
CA ARG A 73 0.96 19.11 8.85
C ARG A 73 1.67 19.26 7.50
N LEU A 74 1.61 18.26 6.64
CA LEU A 74 2.15 18.34 5.28
C LEU A 74 1.45 19.44 4.49
N GLY A 75 0.13 19.53 4.58
CA GLY A 75 -0.65 20.59 3.90
C GLY A 75 -0.33 22.00 4.41
N GLN A 76 -0.03 22.17 5.70
CA GLN A 76 0.41 23.46 6.26
C GLN A 76 1.79 23.87 5.76
N SER A 77 2.71 22.93 5.60
CA SER A 77 4.05 23.20 5.07
C SER A 77 4.10 23.26 3.53
N SER A 78 3.00 22.94 2.86
CA SER A 78 2.89 22.86 1.40
C SER A 78 3.95 21.97 0.76
N THR A 79 4.36 20.91 1.47
CA THR A 79 5.40 19.98 1.02
C THR A 79 5.21 18.60 1.65
N GLY A 80 5.77 17.58 1.01
CA GLY A 80 5.78 16.21 1.49
C GLY A 80 5.00 15.25 0.62
N ALA A 81 4.97 13.98 1.03
CA ALA A 81 4.31 12.93 0.27
C ALA A 81 3.67 11.85 1.15
N ILE A 82 2.64 11.22 0.60
CA ILE A 82 2.04 9.99 1.13
C ILE A 82 2.09 8.94 0.02
N VAL A 83 2.76 7.82 0.29
CA VAL A 83 2.85 6.68 -0.63
C VAL A 83 2.10 5.51 -0.01
N ASN A 84 1.13 4.98 -0.72
CA ASN A 84 0.32 3.85 -0.27
C ASN A 84 0.60 2.62 -1.14
N ILE A 85 0.98 1.50 -0.52
CA ILE A 85 1.22 0.25 -1.24
C ILE A 85 -0.09 -0.52 -1.36
N GLY A 86 -0.65 -0.49 -2.56
CA GLY A 86 -1.82 -1.26 -2.96
C GLY A 86 -1.48 -2.64 -3.51
N SER A 87 -2.20 -3.06 -4.54
CA SER A 87 -1.92 -4.25 -5.36
C SER A 87 -2.80 -4.22 -6.61
N VAL A 88 -2.35 -4.84 -7.70
CA VAL A 88 -3.18 -5.08 -8.89
C VAL A 88 -4.40 -5.97 -8.59
N VAL A 89 -4.35 -6.79 -7.55
CA VAL A 89 -5.49 -7.60 -7.09
C VAL A 89 -6.72 -6.75 -6.74
N GLY A 90 -6.51 -5.46 -6.40
CA GLY A 90 -7.59 -4.53 -6.10
C GLY A 90 -8.57 -4.26 -7.25
N PHE A 91 -8.24 -4.63 -8.50
CA PHE A 91 -9.14 -4.54 -9.65
C PHE A 91 -9.29 -5.86 -10.42
N ALA A 92 -8.88 -6.97 -9.82
CA ALA A 92 -8.86 -8.29 -10.44
C ALA A 92 -9.55 -9.35 -9.55
N PRO A 93 -10.89 -9.33 -9.41
CA PRO A 93 -11.63 -10.24 -8.55
C PRO A 93 -11.49 -11.71 -8.95
N GLU A 94 -11.07 -11.99 -10.19
CA GLU A 94 -10.80 -13.32 -10.72
C GLU A 94 -9.66 -14.05 -9.98
N PHE A 95 -8.81 -13.36 -9.23
CA PHE A 95 -7.80 -14.00 -8.39
C PHE A 95 -8.36 -14.66 -7.12
N GLY A 96 -9.67 -14.54 -6.86
CA GLY A 96 -10.34 -15.26 -5.77
C GLY A 96 -9.96 -14.80 -4.35
N MET A 97 -9.30 -13.66 -4.21
CA MET A 97 -8.89 -13.07 -2.92
C MET A 97 -9.85 -11.95 -2.50
N SER A 98 -11.12 -12.28 -2.32
CA SER A 98 -12.23 -11.31 -2.21
C SER A 98 -11.98 -10.21 -1.18
N ILE A 99 -11.62 -10.57 0.07
CA ILE A 99 -11.44 -9.60 1.15
C ILE A 99 -10.16 -8.80 0.95
N TYR A 100 -9.06 -9.50 0.64
CA TYR A 100 -7.78 -8.85 0.37
C TYR A 100 -7.90 -7.90 -0.83
N GLY A 101 -8.47 -8.36 -1.95
CA GLY A 101 -8.69 -7.52 -3.13
C GLY A 101 -9.54 -6.29 -2.82
N ALA A 102 -10.61 -6.45 -2.02
CA ALA A 102 -11.42 -5.31 -1.57
C ALA A 102 -10.61 -4.28 -0.76
N THR A 103 -9.71 -4.73 0.13
CA THR A 103 -8.82 -3.80 0.86
C THR A 103 -7.86 -3.08 -0.08
N LYS A 104 -7.36 -3.76 -1.11
CA LYS A 104 -6.44 -3.15 -2.10
C LYS A 104 -7.15 -2.20 -3.06
N ALA A 105 -8.41 -2.48 -3.43
CA ALA A 105 -9.28 -1.54 -4.13
C ALA A 105 -9.53 -0.27 -3.29
N PHE A 106 -9.78 -0.45 -1.99
CA PHE A 106 -9.91 0.67 -1.04
C PHE A 106 -8.66 1.55 -1.04
N VAL A 107 -7.45 0.96 -0.97
CA VAL A 107 -6.19 1.71 -0.96
C VAL A 107 -6.03 2.56 -2.22
N LEU A 108 -6.34 1.99 -3.39
CA LEU A 108 -6.28 2.73 -4.66
C LEU A 108 -7.27 3.90 -4.66
N PHE A 109 -8.54 3.64 -4.33
CA PHE A 109 -9.58 4.68 -4.32
C PHE A 109 -9.24 5.80 -3.34
N LEU A 110 -8.83 5.45 -2.11
CA LEU A 110 -8.42 6.42 -1.10
C LEU A 110 -7.24 7.28 -1.59
N SER A 111 -6.23 6.67 -2.21
CA SER A 111 -5.06 7.40 -2.71
C SER A 111 -5.44 8.40 -3.79
N GLN A 112 -6.34 8.02 -4.70
CA GLN A 112 -6.85 8.92 -5.74
C GLN A 112 -7.66 10.09 -5.14
N GLY A 113 -8.51 9.82 -4.14
CA GLY A 113 -9.25 10.85 -3.42
C GLY A 113 -8.31 11.80 -2.66
N LEU A 114 -7.37 11.26 -1.89
CA LEU A 114 -6.38 12.07 -1.17
C LEU A 114 -5.53 12.92 -2.11
N ALA A 115 -5.18 12.42 -3.29
CA ALA A 115 -4.44 13.21 -4.27
C ALA A 115 -5.25 14.45 -4.73
N GLN A 116 -6.55 14.31 -4.97
CA GLN A 116 -7.42 15.43 -5.33
C GLN A 116 -7.52 16.47 -4.20
N GLU A 117 -7.60 16.02 -2.96
CA GLU A 117 -7.76 16.89 -1.80
C GLU A 117 -6.46 17.60 -1.37
N LEU A 118 -5.31 16.91 -1.54
CA LEU A 118 -4.02 17.33 -0.99
C LEU A 118 -3.09 17.96 -2.02
N SER A 119 -3.22 17.65 -3.32
CA SER A 119 -2.39 18.28 -4.36
C SER A 119 -2.52 19.81 -4.39
N PRO A 120 -3.71 20.42 -4.22
CA PRO A 120 -3.82 21.88 -4.12
C PRO A 120 -3.08 22.47 -2.91
N LYS A 121 -2.75 21.63 -1.92
CA LYS A 121 -1.99 21.99 -0.72
C LYS A 121 -0.50 21.65 -0.83
N GLY A 122 -0.01 21.29 -2.03
CA GLY A 122 1.40 20.98 -2.27
C GLY A 122 1.85 19.59 -1.77
N VAL A 123 0.93 18.72 -1.34
CA VAL A 123 1.26 17.36 -0.88
C VAL A 123 1.06 16.36 -2.01
N TYR A 124 2.09 15.59 -2.29
CA TYR A 124 2.03 14.54 -3.30
C TYR A 124 1.49 13.23 -2.71
N VAL A 125 0.61 12.56 -3.46
CA VAL A 125 0.09 11.23 -3.09
C VAL A 125 0.33 10.26 -4.22
N GLN A 126 0.87 9.07 -3.90
CA GLN A 126 1.10 8.00 -4.84
C GLN A 126 0.48 6.69 -4.34
N ALA A 127 -0.20 5.96 -5.23
CA ALA A 127 -0.52 4.56 -5.07
C ALA A 127 0.49 3.72 -5.86
N VAL A 128 1.16 2.78 -5.20
CA VAL A 128 1.98 1.76 -5.86
C VAL A 128 1.21 0.47 -5.88
N LEU A 129 1.01 -0.13 -7.04
CA LEU A 129 0.19 -1.34 -7.23
C LEU A 129 1.06 -2.49 -7.76
N PRO A 130 1.80 -3.19 -6.87
CA PRO A 130 2.59 -4.34 -7.26
C PRO A 130 1.72 -5.45 -7.84
N ALA A 131 2.25 -6.17 -8.82
CA ALA A 131 1.84 -7.51 -9.17
C ALA A 131 2.47 -8.53 -8.20
N SER A 132 2.47 -9.82 -8.54
CA SER A 132 3.13 -10.83 -7.71
C SER A 132 4.62 -10.53 -7.58
N THR A 133 5.06 -10.26 -6.37
CA THR A 133 6.47 -10.06 -6.01
C THR A 133 6.95 -11.26 -5.21
N ARG A 134 8.26 -11.42 -5.02
CA ARG A 134 8.88 -12.43 -4.13
C ARG A 134 9.02 -11.92 -2.70
N PRO A 135 7.99 -11.72 -1.90
CA PRO A 135 8.14 -11.45 -0.49
C PRO A 135 7.73 -12.66 0.33
N GLU A 136 8.19 -12.67 1.56
CA GLU A 136 7.78 -13.62 2.60
C GLU A 136 6.25 -13.65 2.85
N ILE A 137 5.51 -12.65 2.37
CA ILE A 137 4.06 -12.55 2.55
C ILE A 137 3.33 -13.76 1.94
N TRP A 138 3.80 -14.29 0.80
CA TRP A 138 3.20 -15.46 0.16
C TRP A 138 3.47 -16.73 0.96
N GLN A 139 4.69 -16.86 1.52
CA GLN A 139 5.03 -17.97 2.40
C GLN A 139 4.18 -17.93 3.69
N ARG A 140 4.01 -16.74 4.28
CA ARG A 140 3.15 -16.55 5.46
C ARG A 140 1.68 -16.81 5.15
N ALA A 141 1.23 -16.54 3.93
CA ALA A 141 -0.12 -16.85 3.46
C ALA A 141 -0.30 -18.32 3.04
N GLY A 142 0.75 -19.16 3.11
CA GLY A 142 0.70 -20.56 2.71
C GLY A 142 0.62 -20.78 1.20
N ILE A 143 0.99 -19.79 0.38
CA ILE A 143 0.99 -19.88 -1.07
C ILE A 143 2.39 -20.23 -1.56
N ASP A 144 2.51 -21.31 -2.35
CA ASP A 144 3.77 -21.67 -3.00
C ASP A 144 4.08 -20.66 -4.11
N ILE A 145 5.15 -19.89 -3.91
CA ILE A 145 5.61 -18.88 -4.84
C ILE A 145 5.98 -19.45 -6.22
N ASN A 146 6.39 -20.71 -6.28
CA ASN A 146 6.73 -21.37 -7.54
C ASN A 146 5.50 -21.73 -8.38
N SER A 147 4.30 -21.63 -7.79
CA SER A 147 3.04 -21.82 -8.51
C SER A 147 2.58 -20.55 -9.24
N LEU A 148 3.22 -19.42 -9.00
CA LEU A 148 2.87 -18.14 -9.63
C LEU A 148 3.61 -17.98 -10.98
N PRO A 149 2.92 -17.60 -12.04
CA PRO A 149 3.49 -17.61 -13.41
C PRO A 149 4.59 -16.56 -13.64
N GLU A 150 4.56 -15.46 -12.94
CA GLU A 150 5.57 -14.40 -13.02
C GLU A 150 5.71 -13.73 -11.65
N VAL A 151 6.92 -13.72 -11.11
CA VAL A 151 7.21 -13.10 -9.81
C VAL A 151 8.33 -12.10 -10.00
N MET A 152 8.04 -10.84 -9.69
CA MET A 152 8.97 -9.74 -9.79
C MET A 152 9.99 -9.75 -8.65
N ASP A 153 11.21 -9.32 -8.92
CA ASP A 153 12.19 -9.00 -7.90
C ASP A 153 11.79 -7.75 -7.10
N VAL A 154 12.04 -7.78 -5.78
CA VAL A 154 11.69 -6.66 -4.89
C VAL A 154 12.47 -5.40 -5.25
N GLY A 155 13.73 -5.52 -5.70
CA GLY A 155 14.54 -4.38 -6.13
C GLY A 155 13.93 -3.70 -7.36
N GLU A 156 13.52 -4.48 -8.36
CA GLU A 156 12.85 -3.96 -9.56
C GLU A 156 11.53 -3.25 -9.21
N LEU A 157 10.75 -3.79 -8.26
CA LEU A 157 9.56 -3.14 -7.74
C LEU A 157 9.88 -1.78 -7.14
N VAL A 158 10.89 -1.72 -6.26
CA VAL A 158 11.27 -0.48 -5.58
C VAL A 158 11.77 0.55 -6.59
N ASP A 159 12.62 0.17 -7.52
CA ASP A 159 13.16 1.07 -8.55
C ASP A 159 12.04 1.65 -9.42
N ALA A 160 11.08 0.83 -9.84
CA ALA A 160 9.93 1.29 -10.61
C ALA A 160 9.01 2.23 -9.80
N ALA A 161 8.78 1.92 -8.52
CA ALA A 161 8.00 2.78 -7.62
C ALA A 161 8.68 4.14 -7.40
N LEU A 162 9.99 4.16 -7.20
CA LEU A 162 10.78 5.39 -7.05
C LEU A 162 10.81 6.21 -8.35
N LEU A 163 10.92 5.56 -9.52
CA LEU A 163 10.82 6.25 -10.80
C LEU A 163 9.45 6.92 -10.98
N GLY A 164 8.36 6.22 -10.63
CA GLY A 164 7.01 6.79 -10.61
C GLY A 164 6.89 7.94 -9.62
N PHE A 165 7.54 7.84 -8.46
CA PHE A 165 7.60 8.91 -7.46
C PHE A 165 8.28 10.18 -8.00
N ASP A 166 9.43 10.04 -8.65
CA ASP A 166 10.17 11.16 -9.24
C ASP A 166 9.40 11.84 -10.37
N ARG A 167 8.62 11.06 -11.13
CA ARG A 167 7.74 11.55 -12.20
C ARG A 167 6.41 12.10 -11.70
N ARG A 168 6.14 12.03 -10.40
CA ARG A 168 4.85 12.43 -9.80
C ARG A 168 3.66 11.66 -10.36
N GLU A 169 3.82 10.39 -10.67
CA GLU A 169 2.75 9.52 -11.13
C GLU A 169 1.80 9.19 -9.97
N LEU A 170 0.52 9.50 -10.11
CA LEU A 170 -0.49 9.20 -9.09
C LEU A 170 -0.61 7.70 -8.82
N VAL A 171 -0.51 6.89 -9.87
CA VAL A 171 -0.57 5.43 -9.78
C VAL A 171 0.62 4.85 -10.52
N ALA A 172 1.47 4.13 -9.81
CA ALA A 172 2.57 3.37 -10.36
C ALA A 172 2.23 1.87 -10.31
N ILE A 173 2.34 1.18 -11.43
CA ILE A 173 2.11 -0.28 -11.55
C ILE A 173 3.43 -0.91 -12.02
N PRO A 174 4.33 -1.29 -11.10
CA PRO A 174 5.62 -1.90 -11.43
C PRO A 174 5.48 -3.36 -11.84
N PRO A 175 6.36 -3.86 -12.74
CA PRO A 175 6.35 -3.52 -14.15
C PRO A 175 5.22 -4.22 -14.85
N LEU A 176 4.58 -3.51 -15.72
CA LEU A 176 3.76 -4.13 -16.75
C LEU A 176 4.67 -4.65 -17.89
N HIS A 177 5.50 -5.67 -17.67
CA HIS A 177 6.06 -6.43 -18.79
C HIS A 177 4.95 -7.00 -19.70
N VAL A 178 3.73 -7.10 -19.17
CA VAL A 178 2.52 -7.54 -19.89
C VAL A 178 1.91 -6.42 -20.74
N ALA A 179 2.04 -5.14 -20.39
CA ALA A 179 1.47 -4.05 -21.19
C ALA A 179 2.06 -3.96 -22.58
N ALA A 180 3.33 -4.32 -22.76
CA ALA A 180 3.96 -4.42 -24.08
C ALA A 180 3.38 -5.55 -24.93
N ARG A 181 2.83 -6.62 -24.32
CA ARG A 181 2.19 -7.74 -25.04
C ARG A 181 0.77 -7.45 -25.48
N TYR A 182 0.03 -6.60 -24.73
CA TYR A 182 -1.34 -6.23 -25.10
C TYR A 182 -1.42 -5.19 -26.22
N GLN A 183 -0.35 -4.41 -26.44
CA GLN A 183 -0.29 -3.45 -27.55
C GLN A 183 0.15 -4.08 -28.89
N SER A 184 0.54 -5.35 -28.91
CA SER A 184 1.04 -6.06 -30.10
C SER A 184 0.10 -7.14 -30.63
N GLN A 185 -1.18 -7.16 -30.24
CA GLN A 185 -2.19 -7.99 -30.93
C GLN A 185 -2.97 -7.12 -31.92
N PRO A 186 -3.01 -7.53 -33.21
CA PRO A 186 -3.65 -6.79 -34.28
C PRO A 186 -5.18 -6.79 -34.15
#